data_024dc9ee2587b686ef8c4e9590731f57
#
_entry.id   024dc9ee2587b686ef8c4e9590731f57
#
_cell.length_a   1.000
_cell.length_b   1.000
_cell.length_c   1.000
_cell.angle_alpha   90.00
_cell.angle_beta   90.00
_cell.angle_gamma   90.00
#
_symmetry.space_group_name_H-M   'P 1'
#
loop_
_entity.id
_entity.type
_entity.pdbx_description
1 polymer ?
#
loop_
_entity_poly.entity_id
_entity_poly.type
_entity_poly.pdbx_seq_one_letter_code
_entity_poly.pdbx_strand_id
1 'polypeptide(L)'
;MKRHYQRLLLLLLVPILGLTLTACGTDSNKAEKAPAKESTLLKEPYKKEEFLMGTYVRVQIFDKGKEDVLDKTFARIRELDKKITVNEKGSGSEVEKINEKAGIEPVKVSDDVYRLVEKSLYFSEDSKGGFDLTIGPITELWHIGFDDARKPEQSEIDEALKLVDYHKVKLDDKEKTVFLEEKGMRLDLGAIAKGFITDEAVQVMVDNGVTSGIVDLGGNIFVLGDSPRSKDGEWKIGIQDPNEARNTIVGSVTNKDMSLVTSGIYERNLEVDGKLYHHLFNSKTGYPFENEIAGVTIISDTSVAGDGLSTAVFSMGVKGGMEYVEDRKDIDAIFVTKEDDIYLSSGVKDRFVLNEDSPYKVKDIKELK
;
A
#
# COMPACT_ATOMS: atom_id res chain seq x y z
N MET A 1 -41.51 6.65 -35.11
CA MET A 1 -43.00 6.60 -35.14
C MET A 1 -43.53 7.06 -33.81
N LYS A 2 -44.36 8.13 -33.85
CA LYS A 2 -45.01 8.82 -32.72
C LYS A 2 -46.15 7.99 -32.13
N ARG A 3 -46.43 8.19 -30.80
CA ARG A 3 -47.77 8.31 -30.16
C ARG A 3 -47.53 8.45 -28.64
N HIS A 4 -47.71 9.56 -28.08
CA HIS A 4 -48.78 10.36 -27.40
C HIS A 4 -49.95 9.54 -26.84
N TYR A 5 -50.26 9.79 -25.55
CA TYR A 5 -51.58 10.07 -24.96
C TYR A 5 -51.39 10.24 -23.45
N GLN A 6 -51.56 11.38 -22.86
CA GLN A 6 -52.72 12.18 -22.43
C GLN A 6 -53.13 11.88 -20.97
N ARG A 7 -53.01 12.95 -20.22
CA ARG A 7 -53.65 13.48 -19.02
C ARG A 7 -55.01 12.89 -18.60
N LEU A 8 -55.20 12.76 -17.28
CA LEU A 8 -56.49 13.06 -16.66
C LEU A 8 -56.32 13.74 -15.31
N LEU A 9 -56.86 14.93 -15.21
CA LEU A 9 -57.10 15.76 -14.01
C LEU A 9 -58.35 15.28 -13.33
N LEU A 10 -58.43 15.24 -12.01
CA LEU A 10 -59.70 15.33 -11.26
C LEU A 10 -59.51 16.14 -9.98
N LEU A 11 -60.12 17.31 -10.00
CA LEU A 11 -60.46 18.21 -8.90
C LEU A 11 -61.66 17.69 -8.13
N LEU A 12 -61.72 17.85 -6.82
CA LEU A 12 -62.94 18.13 -6.04
C LEU A 12 -62.59 18.42 -4.57
N LEU A 13 -62.65 19.70 -4.21
CA LEU A 13 -63.60 20.36 -3.30
C LEU A 13 -63.41 20.22 -1.79
N VAL A 14 -63.15 21.37 -1.21
CA VAL A 14 -63.15 21.81 0.19
C VAL A 14 -64.54 21.75 0.80
N PRO A 15 -64.72 21.59 2.14
CA PRO A 15 -65.31 22.72 2.86
C PRO A 15 -64.56 23.18 4.11
N ILE A 16 -64.61 24.48 4.28
CA ILE A 16 -64.28 25.32 5.41
C ILE A 16 -65.35 25.23 6.47
N LEU A 17 -64.98 25.20 7.77
CA LEU A 17 -65.68 25.79 8.93
C LEU A 17 -64.89 25.31 10.17
N GLY A 18 -64.51 26.09 11.15
CA GLY A 18 -64.87 27.36 11.70
C GLY A 18 -63.91 27.72 12.85
N LEU A 19 -63.72 28.99 13.05
CA LEU A 19 -62.94 29.61 14.09
C LEU A 19 -63.40 29.27 15.52
N THR A 20 -62.43 29.07 16.46
CA THR A 20 -62.51 29.67 17.81
C THR A 20 -61.11 30.05 18.27
N LEU A 21 -60.90 31.30 18.52
CA LEU A 21 -59.79 31.94 19.21
C LEU A 21 -59.92 31.69 20.71
N THR A 22 -58.89 31.19 21.37
CA THR A 22 -58.57 31.55 22.74
C THR A 22 -57.08 31.66 22.95
N ALA A 23 -56.69 32.77 23.57
CA ALA A 23 -55.34 33.27 23.73
C ALA A 23 -54.64 32.68 24.98
N CYS A 24 -53.28 32.91 24.94
CA CYS A 24 -52.32 32.93 26.06
C CYS A 24 -51.79 31.62 26.59
N GLY A 25 -50.50 31.40 26.34
CA GLY A 25 -49.62 30.52 27.06
C GLY A 25 -48.24 30.53 26.42
N THR A 26 -47.36 31.41 26.92
CA THR A 26 -45.93 31.39 26.66
C THR A 26 -45.37 30.05 27.05
N ASP A 27 -44.91 29.21 26.09
CA ASP A 27 -43.96 28.19 26.41
C ASP A 27 -42.98 27.99 25.25
N SER A 28 -41.73 28.06 25.64
CA SER A 28 -40.51 27.89 24.93
C SER A 28 -40.54 26.73 23.90
N ASN A 29 -40.32 27.06 22.62
CA ASN A 29 -39.96 26.10 21.59
C ASN A 29 -38.64 25.38 21.96
N LYS A 30 -38.76 24.27 22.69
CA LYS A 30 -37.75 23.22 22.61
C LYS A 30 -37.99 22.47 21.28
N ALA A 31 -37.23 22.83 20.26
CA ALA A 31 -37.05 21.95 19.11
C ALA A 31 -36.56 20.61 19.67
N GLU A 32 -37.40 19.59 19.66
CA GLU A 32 -36.94 18.20 19.83
C GLU A 32 -35.88 17.94 18.75
N LYS A 33 -34.61 17.89 19.20
CA LYS A 33 -33.55 17.35 18.36
C LYS A 33 -33.97 15.91 18.02
N ALA A 34 -34.17 15.64 16.73
CA ALA A 34 -34.28 14.27 16.24
C ALA A 34 -33.17 13.43 16.89
N PRO A 35 -33.46 12.19 17.36
CA PRO A 35 -32.47 11.34 17.95
C PRO A 35 -31.30 11.22 16.95
N ALA A 36 -30.12 11.63 17.38
CA ALA A 36 -28.91 11.42 16.60
C ALA A 36 -28.85 9.92 16.26
N LYS A 37 -28.76 9.58 14.98
CA LYS A 37 -28.52 8.17 14.55
C LYS A 37 -27.35 7.66 15.37
N GLU A 38 -27.58 6.64 16.16
CA GLU A 38 -26.52 6.00 16.96
C GLU A 38 -25.44 5.54 15.99
N SER A 39 -24.20 6.00 16.19
CA SER A 39 -23.08 5.61 15.36
C SER A 39 -22.94 4.08 15.36
N THR A 40 -22.92 3.49 14.19
CA THR A 40 -22.67 2.05 14.00
C THR A 40 -21.21 1.71 14.23
N LEU A 41 -20.34 2.72 14.29
CA LEU A 41 -18.91 2.56 14.50
C LEU A 41 -18.53 2.65 15.97
N LEU A 42 -17.54 1.84 16.34
CA LEU A 42 -16.92 1.81 17.65
C LEU A 42 -15.88 2.94 17.77
N LYS A 43 -15.70 3.49 18.98
CA LYS A 43 -14.56 4.39 19.26
C LYS A 43 -13.24 3.62 19.34
N GLU A 44 -13.26 2.45 19.98
CA GLU A 44 -12.14 1.53 20.06
C GLU A 44 -12.42 0.33 19.15
N PRO A 45 -11.50 -0.05 18.25
CA PRO A 45 -11.71 -1.12 17.29
C PRO A 45 -11.61 -2.50 17.92
N TYR A 46 -12.25 -3.48 17.31
CA TYR A 46 -11.74 -4.85 17.38
C TYR A 46 -10.39 -4.88 16.69
N LYS A 47 -9.37 -5.51 17.27
CA LYS A 47 -8.03 -5.58 16.71
C LYS A 47 -7.41 -6.95 16.87
N LYS A 48 -6.62 -7.33 15.90
CA LYS A 48 -5.77 -8.52 15.93
C LYS A 48 -4.41 -8.20 15.38
N GLU A 49 -3.38 -8.79 15.98
CA GLU A 49 -1.98 -8.62 15.60
C GLU A 49 -1.30 -9.98 15.54
N GLU A 50 -0.53 -10.24 14.48
CA GLU A 50 0.30 -11.43 14.32
C GLU A 50 1.65 -11.04 13.71
N PHE A 51 2.70 -11.82 13.98
CA PHE A 51 3.99 -11.67 13.28
C PHE A 51 3.98 -12.61 12.08
N LEU A 52 3.92 -12.03 10.86
CA LEU A 52 3.88 -12.74 9.58
C LEU A 52 4.78 -12.03 8.57
N MET A 53 5.30 -12.75 7.58
CA MET A 53 6.14 -12.17 6.51
C MET A 53 7.33 -11.35 7.05
N GLY A 54 7.87 -11.71 8.21
CA GLY A 54 8.97 -11.00 8.86
C GLY A 54 8.61 -9.62 9.44
N THR A 55 7.32 -9.33 9.63
CA THR A 55 6.84 -8.06 10.18
C THR A 55 5.62 -8.23 11.09
N TYR A 56 5.24 -7.17 11.81
CA TYR A 56 3.99 -7.11 12.54
C TYR A 56 2.85 -6.75 11.59
N VAL A 57 1.83 -7.61 11.56
CA VAL A 57 0.60 -7.43 10.82
C VAL A 57 -0.50 -7.07 11.80
N ARG A 58 -1.19 -5.96 11.56
CA ARG A 58 -2.29 -5.48 12.40
C ARG A 58 -3.52 -5.20 11.56
N VAL A 59 -4.67 -5.71 11.99
CA VAL A 59 -5.97 -5.40 11.41
C VAL A 59 -6.88 -4.81 12.50
N GLN A 60 -7.57 -3.72 12.17
CA GLN A 60 -8.50 -3.02 13.05
C GLN A 60 -9.85 -2.84 12.34
N ILE A 61 -10.94 -3.17 13.03
CA ILE A 61 -12.31 -3.05 12.51
C ILE A 61 -13.15 -2.25 13.49
N PHE A 62 -13.78 -1.19 12.99
CA PHE A 62 -14.57 -0.27 13.81
C PHE A 62 -16.08 -0.55 13.74
N ASP A 63 -16.56 -1.43 12.87
CA ASP A 63 -17.96 -1.78 12.78
C ASP A 63 -18.39 -2.71 13.93
N LYS A 64 -19.48 -2.34 14.64
CA LYS A 64 -20.06 -3.18 15.69
C LYS A 64 -20.47 -4.55 15.16
N GLY A 65 -20.11 -5.62 15.88
CA GLY A 65 -20.49 -7.00 15.55
C GLY A 65 -19.75 -7.63 14.38
N LYS A 66 -18.58 -7.06 13.99
CA LYS A 66 -17.72 -7.58 12.91
C LYS A 66 -16.39 -8.15 13.42
N GLU A 67 -16.28 -8.50 14.69
CA GLU A 67 -15.06 -9.05 15.28
C GLU A 67 -14.60 -10.35 14.61
N ASP A 68 -15.53 -11.22 14.19
CA ASP A 68 -15.24 -12.49 13.52
C ASP A 68 -14.55 -12.30 12.16
N VAL A 69 -14.66 -11.12 11.54
CA VAL A 69 -14.01 -10.81 10.27
C VAL A 69 -12.49 -10.72 10.42
N LEU A 70 -11.96 -10.40 11.60
CA LEU A 70 -10.53 -10.42 11.88
C LEU A 70 -9.91 -11.80 11.56
N ASP A 71 -10.55 -12.89 12.02
CA ASP A 71 -10.02 -14.24 11.79
C ASP A 71 -10.05 -14.63 10.31
N LYS A 72 -11.08 -14.23 9.56
CA LYS A 72 -11.18 -14.45 8.11
C LYS A 72 -10.09 -13.69 7.37
N THR A 73 -9.86 -12.43 7.75
CA THR A 73 -8.82 -11.59 7.16
C THR A 73 -7.44 -12.19 7.39
N PHE A 74 -7.12 -12.59 8.62
CA PHE A 74 -5.84 -13.25 8.92
C PHE A 74 -5.70 -14.61 8.26
N ALA A 75 -6.78 -15.37 8.08
CA ALA A 75 -6.75 -16.62 7.33
C ALA A 75 -6.34 -16.39 5.86
N ARG A 76 -6.88 -15.33 5.22
CA ARG A 76 -6.50 -14.95 3.85
C ARG A 76 -5.03 -14.50 3.76
N ILE A 77 -4.58 -13.67 4.69
CA ILE A 77 -3.18 -13.21 4.76
C ILE A 77 -2.23 -14.43 4.83
N ARG A 78 -2.49 -15.37 5.74
CA ARG A 78 -1.67 -16.58 5.89
C ARG A 78 -1.73 -17.52 4.68
N GLU A 79 -2.88 -17.59 4.00
CA GLU A 79 -3.01 -18.35 2.75
C GLU A 79 -2.08 -17.79 1.67
N LEU A 80 -2.10 -16.46 1.49
CA LEU A 80 -1.27 -15.80 0.48
C LEU A 80 0.22 -15.85 0.82
N ASP A 81 0.59 -15.65 2.08
CA ASP A 81 1.97 -15.77 2.54
C ASP A 81 2.56 -17.15 2.17
N LYS A 82 1.84 -18.24 2.42
CA LYS A 82 2.27 -19.60 2.05
C LYS A 82 2.45 -19.82 0.55
N LYS A 83 1.68 -19.12 -0.29
CA LYS A 83 1.80 -19.23 -1.75
C LYS A 83 2.99 -18.45 -2.31
N ILE A 84 3.39 -17.37 -1.62
CA ILE A 84 4.29 -16.34 -2.16
C ILE A 84 5.70 -16.43 -1.57
N THR A 85 5.85 -16.85 -0.29
CA THR A 85 7.15 -16.82 0.40
C THR A 85 8.26 -17.57 -0.34
N VAL A 86 9.45 -16.96 -0.40
CA VAL A 86 10.67 -17.56 -0.97
C VAL A 86 11.84 -17.55 0.03
N ASN A 87 11.61 -16.99 1.23
CA ASN A 87 12.66 -16.80 2.24
C ASN A 87 13.00 -18.10 3.00
N GLU A 88 12.12 -19.08 2.95
CA GLU A 88 12.31 -20.40 3.56
C GLU A 88 12.56 -21.43 2.47
N LYS A 89 13.79 -21.93 2.36
CA LYS A 89 14.12 -23.02 1.41
C LYS A 89 13.28 -24.25 1.71
N GLY A 90 12.60 -24.75 0.69
CA GLY A 90 11.70 -25.90 0.83
C GLY A 90 10.33 -25.54 1.40
N SER A 91 9.93 -24.26 1.35
CA SER A 91 8.58 -23.81 1.70
C SER A 91 7.50 -24.50 0.86
N GLY A 92 7.85 -24.89 -0.37
CA GLY A 92 6.94 -25.47 -1.35
C GLY A 92 5.93 -24.46 -1.88
N SER A 93 6.22 -23.16 -1.73
CA SER A 93 5.38 -22.09 -2.26
C SER A 93 5.28 -22.16 -3.79
N GLU A 94 4.27 -21.49 -4.35
CA GLU A 94 4.13 -21.43 -5.81
C GLU A 94 5.25 -20.62 -6.45
N VAL A 95 5.72 -19.55 -5.80
CA VAL A 95 6.83 -18.72 -6.29
C VAL A 95 8.17 -19.48 -6.20
N GLU A 96 8.39 -20.25 -5.14
CA GLU A 96 9.57 -21.12 -5.06
C GLU A 96 9.60 -22.13 -6.21
N LYS A 97 8.46 -22.75 -6.55
CA LYS A 97 8.36 -23.69 -7.69
C LYS A 97 8.64 -23.00 -9.03
N ILE A 98 8.18 -21.74 -9.23
CA ILE A 98 8.54 -20.97 -10.42
C ILE A 98 10.06 -20.80 -10.50
N ASN A 99 10.70 -20.43 -9.39
CA ASN A 99 12.15 -20.25 -9.30
C ASN A 99 12.93 -21.55 -9.55
N GLU A 100 12.49 -22.68 -9.00
CA GLU A 100 13.08 -23.99 -9.22
C GLU A 100 12.99 -24.48 -10.68
N LYS A 101 11.94 -24.05 -11.40
CA LYS A 101 11.67 -24.45 -12.78
C LYS A 101 12.19 -23.47 -13.82
N ALA A 102 12.89 -22.42 -13.41
CA ALA A 102 13.50 -21.44 -14.29
C ALA A 102 14.38 -22.09 -15.36
N GLY A 103 14.16 -21.77 -16.64
CA GLY A 103 14.85 -22.32 -17.80
C GLY A 103 14.50 -23.78 -18.10
N ILE A 104 13.48 -24.37 -17.44
CA ILE A 104 13.09 -25.77 -17.61
C ILE A 104 11.70 -25.89 -18.23
N GLU A 105 10.67 -25.37 -17.54
CA GLU A 105 9.28 -25.48 -17.96
C GLU A 105 8.39 -24.42 -17.30
N PRO A 106 7.27 -24.01 -17.96
CA PRO A 106 6.25 -23.17 -17.33
C PRO A 106 5.61 -23.83 -16.12
N VAL A 107 5.34 -23.05 -15.08
CA VAL A 107 4.70 -23.51 -13.85
C VAL A 107 3.27 -22.99 -13.78
N LYS A 108 2.30 -23.89 -13.64
CA LYS A 108 0.90 -23.54 -13.38
C LYS A 108 0.76 -23.07 -11.94
N VAL A 109 0.14 -21.91 -11.75
CA VAL A 109 -0.05 -21.25 -10.46
C VAL A 109 -1.51 -20.94 -10.18
N SER A 110 -1.83 -20.58 -8.93
CA SER A 110 -3.15 -20.06 -8.57
C SER A 110 -3.39 -18.68 -9.20
N ASP A 111 -4.66 -18.29 -9.31
CA ASP A 111 -5.03 -16.95 -9.79
C ASP A 111 -4.40 -15.83 -8.96
N ASP A 112 -4.21 -16.03 -7.66
CA ASP A 112 -3.57 -15.05 -6.78
C ASP A 112 -2.12 -14.79 -7.19
N VAL A 113 -1.33 -15.86 -7.32
CA VAL A 113 0.10 -15.74 -7.71
C VAL A 113 0.21 -15.23 -9.14
N TYR A 114 -0.66 -15.68 -10.05
CA TYR A 114 -0.68 -15.18 -11.42
C TYR A 114 -0.90 -13.67 -11.46
N ARG A 115 -1.95 -13.15 -10.79
CA ARG A 115 -2.26 -11.71 -10.71
C ARG A 115 -1.12 -10.91 -10.06
N LEU A 116 -0.49 -11.46 -9.02
CA LEU A 116 0.65 -10.80 -8.38
C LEU A 116 1.85 -10.68 -9.33
N VAL A 117 2.20 -11.77 -10.06
CA VAL A 117 3.30 -11.75 -11.02
C VAL A 117 2.96 -10.83 -12.21
N GLU A 118 1.73 -10.83 -12.71
CA GLU A 118 1.26 -9.94 -13.77
C GLU A 118 1.40 -8.46 -13.36
N LYS A 119 0.95 -8.09 -12.15
CA LYS A 119 1.13 -6.74 -11.60
C LYS A 119 2.60 -6.37 -11.42
N SER A 120 3.41 -7.32 -10.95
CA SER A 120 4.86 -7.12 -10.79
C SER A 120 5.54 -6.87 -12.13
N LEU A 121 5.16 -7.60 -13.16
CA LEU A 121 5.68 -7.39 -14.53
C LEU A 121 5.27 -6.01 -15.06
N TYR A 122 4.01 -5.62 -14.86
CA TYR A 122 3.53 -4.28 -15.21
C TYR A 122 4.39 -3.17 -14.58
N PHE A 123 4.67 -3.22 -13.26
CA PHE A 123 5.49 -2.21 -12.60
C PHE A 123 6.97 -2.28 -13.01
N SER A 124 7.48 -3.46 -13.39
CA SER A 124 8.83 -3.59 -13.95
C SER A 124 8.95 -2.90 -15.30
N GLU A 125 7.95 -3.06 -16.16
CA GLU A 125 7.88 -2.39 -17.47
C GLU A 125 7.69 -0.87 -17.32
N ASP A 126 6.72 -0.44 -16.51
CA ASP A 126 6.36 0.96 -16.27
C ASP A 126 7.54 1.77 -15.69
N SER A 127 8.29 1.19 -14.77
CA SER A 127 9.47 1.79 -14.15
C SER A 127 10.77 1.59 -14.96
N LYS A 128 10.72 0.89 -16.10
CA LYS A 128 11.90 0.53 -16.94
C LYS A 128 12.98 -0.18 -16.11
N GLY A 129 12.55 -1.08 -15.23
CA GLY A 129 13.41 -1.86 -14.36
C GLY A 129 13.87 -1.12 -13.09
N GLY A 130 13.29 0.05 -12.76
CA GLY A 130 13.48 0.68 -11.46
C GLY A 130 12.95 -0.18 -10.31
N PHE A 131 11.83 -0.84 -10.54
CA PHE A 131 11.40 -2.06 -9.88
C PHE A 131 11.59 -3.23 -10.85
N ASP A 132 12.19 -4.33 -10.44
CA ASP A 132 12.37 -5.52 -11.28
C ASP A 132 12.03 -6.78 -10.46
N LEU A 133 10.95 -7.47 -10.86
CA LEU A 133 10.50 -8.68 -10.17
C LEU A 133 11.50 -9.83 -10.26
N THR A 134 12.48 -9.78 -11.16
CA THR A 134 13.51 -10.81 -11.33
C THR A 134 14.79 -10.54 -10.53
N ILE A 135 14.79 -9.57 -9.63
CA ILE A 135 15.93 -9.18 -8.79
C ILE A 135 16.42 -10.29 -7.83
N GLY A 136 15.69 -11.39 -7.75
CA GLY A 136 15.95 -12.50 -6.83
C GLY A 136 17.39 -13.02 -6.76
N PRO A 137 18.15 -13.17 -7.87
CA PRO A 137 19.56 -13.55 -7.81
C PRO A 137 20.43 -12.57 -7.01
N ILE A 138 20.12 -11.28 -7.06
CA ILE A 138 20.85 -10.24 -6.30
C ILE A 138 20.42 -10.24 -4.83
N THR A 139 19.12 -10.27 -4.56
CA THR A 139 18.62 -10.26 -3.16
C THR A 139 19.07 -11.49 -2.40
N GLU A 140 19.09 -12.69 -3.03
CA GLU A 140 19.62 -13.92 -2.43
C GLU A 140 21.13 -13.84 -2.19
N LEU A 141 21.89 -13.21 -3.09
CA LEU A 141 23.34 -13.09 -2.98
C LEU A 141 23.78 -12.19 -1.82
N TRP A 142 23.12 -11.06 -1.62
CA TRP A 142 23.37 -10.13 -0.52
C TRP A 142 22.73 -10.58 0.79
N HIS A 143 21.57 -11.15 0.75
CA HIS A 143 20.73 -11.67 1.81
C HIS A 143 20.52 -10.68 2.98
N ILE A 144 20.40 -9.38 2.66
CA ILE A 144 20.23 -8.29 3.64
C ILE A 144 18.93 -8.48 4.44
N GLY A 145 19.07 -8.45 5.79
CA GLY A 145 17.99 -8.68 6.72
C GLY A 145 17.93 -10.09 7.29
N PHE A 146 18.89 -10.95 6.94
CA PHE A 146 19.07 -12.30 7.48
C PHE A 146 20.44 -12.45 8.14
N ASP A 147 20.60 -13.47 8.97
CA ASP A 147 21.80 -13.69 9.81
C ASP A 147 23.09 -13.93 9.00
N ASP A 148 22.96 -14.41 7.76
CA ASP A 148 24.04 -14.69 6.82
C ASP A 148 24.25 -13.57 5.77
N ALA A 149 23.68 -12.40 6.00
CA ALA A 149 23.86 -11.23 5.14
C ALA A 149 25.34 -10.91 4.95
N ARG A 150 25.74 -10.66 3.70
CA ARG A 150 27.13 -10.32 3.35
C ARG A 150 27.20 -9.34 2.18
N LYS A 151 28.31 -8.65 2.06
CA LYS A 151 28.68 -7.95 0.82
C LYS A 151 29.32 -8.96 -0.12
N PRO A 152 28.74 -9.25 -1.30
CA PRO A 152 29.33 -10.16 -2.29
C PRO A 152 30.59 -9.56 -2.96
N GLU A 153 31.39 -10.44 -3.57
CA GLU A 153 32.44 -10.01 -4.47
C GLU A 153 31.85 -9.50 -5.80
N GLN A 154 32.54 -8.57 -6.47
CA GLN A 154 32.06 -7.98 -7.73
C GLN A 154 31.75 -9.05 -8.80
N SER A 155 32.61 -10.08 -8.90
CA SER A 155 32.39 -11.16 -9.86
C SER A 155 31.12 -11.97 -9.61
N GLU A 156 30.70 -12.11 -8.35
CA GLU A 156 29.44 -12.78 -8.00
C GLU A 156 28.24 -11.91 -8.43
N ILE A 157 28.33 -10.59 -8.18
CA ILE A 157 27.31 -9.63 -8.60
C ILE A 157 27.18 -9.61 -10.13
N ASP A 158 28.30 -9.57 -10.87
CA ASP A 158 28.30 -9.54 -12.33
C ASP A 158 27.66 -10.80 -12.93
N GLU A 159 27.84 -11.97 -12.31
CA GLU A 159 27.19 -13.20 -12.75
C GLU A 159 25.68 -13.20 -12.40
N ALA A 160 25.30 -12.74 -11.21
CA ALA A 160 23.90 -12.68 -10.80
C ALA A 160 23.09 -11.69 -11.64
N LEU A 161 23.69 -10.55 -12.04
CA LEU A 161 23.05 -9.54 -12.88
C LEU A 161 22.64 -10.08 -14.26
N LYS A 162 23.34 -11.07 -14.82
CA LYS A 162 22.96 -11.69 -16.10
C LYS A 162 21.60 -12.37 -16.06
N LEU A 163 21.13 -12.68 -14.84
CA LEU A 163 19.87 -13.38 -14.58
C LEU A 163 18.73 -12.42 -14.16
N VAL A 164 18.99 -11.11 -14.15
CA VAL A 164 18.00 -10.07 -13.85
C VAL A 164 17.54 -9.43 -15.15
N ASP A 165 16.36 -9.83 -15.62
CA ASP A 165 15.75 -9.29 -16.84
C ASP A 165 14.25 -9.65 -16.86
N TYR A 166 13.40 -8.71 -16.49
CA TYR A 166 11.95 -8.91 -16.46
C TYR A 166 11.34 -9.23 -17.85
N HIS A 167 12.00 -8.87 -18.98
CA HIS A 167 11.52 -9.20 -20.32
C HIS A 167 11.52 -10.71 -20.59
N LYS A 168 12.26 -11.49 -19.79
CA LYS A 168 12.35 -12.96 -19.87
C LYS A 168 11.34 -13.67 -19.00
N VAL A 169 10.39 -12.94 -18.39
CA VAL A 169 9.23 -13.51 -17.71
C VAL A 169 8.11 -13.68 -18.72
N LYS A 170 7.58 -14.89 -18.87
CA LYS A 170 6.47 -15.19 -19.78
C LYS A 170 5.25 -15.63 -19.01
N LEU A 171 4.12 -15.05 -19.36
CA LEU A 171 2.82 -15.34 -18.78
C LEU A 171 1.90 -15.95 -19.85
N ASP A 172 1.16 -16.98 -19.48
CA ASP A 172 0.04 -17.51 -20.25
C ASP A 172 -1.25 -17.34 -19.44
N ASP A 173 -2.07 -16.38 -19.85
CA ASP A 173 -3.33 -16.03 -19.17
C ASP A 173 -4.35 -17.17 -19.21
N LYS A 174 -4.39 -17.96 -20.27
CA LYS A 174 -5.34 -19.04 -20.44
C LYS A 174 -5.03 -20.23 -19.53
N GLU A 175 -3.77 -20.64 -19.48
CA GLU A 175 -3.32 -21.78 -18.67
C GLU A 175 -2.92 -21.38 -17.26
N LYS A 176 -2.82 -20.06 -16.97
CA LYS A 176 -2.31 -19.50 -15.70
C LYS A 176 -0.92 -20.04 -15.37
N THR A 177 -0.02 -19.93 -16.34
CA THR A 177 1.38 -20.33 -16.13
C THR A 177 2.33 -19.15 -16.12
N VAL A 178 3.42 -19.32 -15.36
CA VAL A 178 4.56 -18.40 -15.27
C VAL A 178 5.80 -19.15 -15.70
N PHE A 179 6.62 -18.55 -16.57
CA PHE A 179 7.87 -19.13 -17.02
C PHE A 179 9.01 -18.10 -17.00
N LEU A 180 10.11 -18.46 -16.40
CA LEU A 180 11.38 -17.74 -16.45
C LEU A 180 12.27 -18.40 -17.52
N GLU A 181 12.63 -17.66 -18.58
CA GLU A 181 13.25 -18.25 -19.77
C GLU A 181 14.66 -18.81 -19.52
N GLU A 182 15.39 -18.33 -18.49
CA GLU A 182 16.76 -18.75 -18.25
C GLU A 182 16.93 -19.46 -16.92
N LYS A 183 17.75 -20.50 -16.92
CA LYS A 183 18.10 -21.24 -15.71
C LYS A 183 18.86 -20.34 -14.73
N GLY A 184 18.40 -20.32 -13.49
CA GLY A 184 18.97 -19.49 -12.42
C GLY A 184 18.31 -18.14 -12.23
N MET A 185 17.41 -17.71 -13.15
CA MET A 185 16.51 -16.59 -12.85
C MET A 185 15.66 -16.87 -11.61
N ARG A 186 15.33 -15.83 -10.88
CA ARG A 186 14.49 -15.92 -9.67
C ARG A 186 13.59 -14.71 -9.54
N LEU A 187 12.34 -14.96 -9.23
CA LEU A 187 11.43 -13.92 -8.77
C LEU A 187 11.73 -13.58 -7.31
N ASP A 188 11.76 -12.30 -6.99
CA ASP A 188 11.61 -11.76 -5.65
C ASP A 188 10.45 -10.76 -5.66
N LEU A 189 9.39 -11.09 -4.94
CA LEU A 189 8.17 -10.30 -4.88
C LEU A 189 8.06 -9.50 -3.56
N GLY A 190 9.14 -9.44 -2.77
CA GLY A 190 9.16 -8.76 -1.47
C GLY A 190 8.79 -7.28 -1.52
N ALA A 191 9.07 -6.61 -2.64
CA ALA A 191 8.78 -5.20 -2.85
C ALA A 191 7.36 -4.91 -3.41
N ILE A 192 6.46 -5.92 -3.46
CA ILE A 192 5.09 -5.76 -3.94
C ILE A 192 4.08 -6.70 -3.24
N ALA A 193 4.57 -7.79 -2.67
CA ALA A 193 3.71 -8.82 -2.09
C ALA A 193 2.89 -8.31 -0.90
N LYS A 194 3.45 -7.45 -0.05
CA LYS A 194 2.73 -6.89 1.08
C LYS A 194 1.56 -6.02 0.63
N GLY A 195 1.77 -5.21 -0.41
CA GLY A 195 0.71 -4.39 -1.01
C GLY A 195 -0.43 -5.25 -1.56
N PHE A 196 -0.09 -6.30 -2.32
CA PHE A 196 -1.07 -7.24 -2.84
C PHE A 196 -1.87 -7.93 -1.73
N ILE A 197 -1.19 -8.42 -0.68
CA ILE A 197 -1.83 -9.08 0.46
C ILE A 197 -2.71 -8.09 1.25
N THR A 198 -2.29 -6.82 1.36
CA THR A 198 -3.08 -5.76 1.99
C THR A 198 -4.41 -5.55 1.24
N ASP A 199 -4.38 -5.44 -0.10
CA ASP A 199 -5.58 -5.27 -0.90
C ASP A 199 -6.53 -6.47 -0.77
N GLU A 200 -6.00 -7.69 -0.77
CA GLU A 200 -6.80 -8.92 -0.57
C GLU A 200 -7.39 -8.99 0.86
N ALA A 201 -6.66 -8.52 1.86
CA ALA A 201 -7.16 -8.43 3.23
C ALA A 201 -8.30 -7.40 3.36
N VAL A 202 -8.16 -6.24 2.72
CA VAL A 202 -9.21 -5.22 2.64
C VAL A 202 -10.44 -5.78 1.90
N GLN A 203 -10.24 -6.51 0.81
CA GLN A 203 -11.35 -7.13 0.06
C GLN A 203 -12.15 -8.11 0.94
N VAL A 204 -11.47 -8.94 1.75
CA VAL A 204 -12.16 -9.82 2.73
C VAL A 204 -12.99 -9.00 3.72
N MET A 205 -12.46 -7.87 4.20
CA MET A 205 -13.20 -7.00 5.12
C MET A 205 -14.47 -6.43 4.44
N VAL A 206 -14.33 -5.90 3.23
CA VAL A 206 -15.45 -5.33 2.44
C VAL A 206 -16.52 -6.38 2.13
N ASP A 207 -16.12 -7.57 1.66
CA ASP A 207 -17.03 -8.68 1.34
C ASP A 207 -17.82 -9.18 2.56
N ASN A 208 -17.27 -8.98 3.77
CA ASN A 208 -17.96 -9.30 5.02
C ASN A 208 -18.70 -8.08 5.62
N GLY A 209 -18.83 -6.99 4.87
CA GLY A 209 -19.63 -5.81 5.24
C GLY A 209 -18.98 -4.94 6.30
N VAL A 210 -17.64 -4.90 6.37
CA VAL A 210 -16.88 -3.90 7.14
C VAL A 210 -16.87 -2.60 6.33
N THR A 211 -17.15 -1.48 6.99
CA THR A 211 -17.21 -0.15 6.37
C THR A 211 -16.18 0.81 6.93
N SER A 212 -15.48 0.44 8.02
CA SER A 212 -14.45 1.27 8.64
C SER A 212 -13.38 0.40 9.28
N GLY A 213 -12.12 0.58 8.85
CA GLY A 213 -11.03 -0.23 9.34
C GLY A 213 -9.65 0.24 8.92
N ILE A 214 -8.63 -0.43 9.45
CA ILE A 214 -7.22 -0.24 9.08
C ILE A 214 -6.59 -1.62 8.91
N VAL A 215 -5.86 -1.78 7.82
CA VAL A 215 -4.94 -2.91 7.58
C VAL A 215 -3.52 -2.35 7.54
N ASP A 216 -2.63 -2.88 8.36
CA ASP A 216 -1.22 -2.49 8.43
C ASP A 216 -0.35 -3.74 8.35
N LEU A 217 0.39 -3.89 7.26
CA LEU A 217 1.35 -4.94 7.02
C LEU A 217 2.77 -4.37 7.06
N GLY A 218 3.22 -4.00 8.27
CA GLY A 218 4.59 -3.51 8.47
C GLY A 218 4.92 -2.25 7.69
N GLY A 219 4.00 -1.28 7.67
CA GLY A 219 4.16 0.00 6.98
C GLY A 219 3.42 0.10 5.63
N ASN A 220 2.87 -1.01 5.11
CA ASN A 220 1.85 -0.95 4.07
C ASN A 220 0.51 -0.75 4.77
N ILE A 221 0.03 0.48 4.83
CA ILE A 221 -1.19 0.86 5.55
C ILE A 221 -2.30 1.11 4.54
N PHE A 222 -3.45 0.47 4.73
CA PHE A 222 -4.70 0.83 4.04
C PHE A 222 -5.72 1.30 5.07
N VAL A 223 -6.36 2.44 4.81
CA VAL A 223 -7.46 2.97 5.62
C VAL A 223 -8.76 2.86 4.84
N LEU A 224 -9.73 2.17 5.44
CA LEU A 224 -11.04 1.88 4.85
C LEU A 224 -12.11 2.75 5.49
N GLY A 225 -12.90 3.45 4.68
CA GLY A 225 -14.09 4.18 5.07
C GLY A 225 -13.83 5.33 6.04
N ASP A 226 -14.85 5.69 6.82
CA ASP A 226 -14.79 6.81 7.75
C ASP A 226 -14.05 6.49 9.03
N SER A 227 -13.16 7.39 9.45
CA SER A 227 -12.56 7.36 10.79
C SER A 227 -13.59 7.76 11.86
N PRO A 228 -13.87 6.91 12.85
CA PRO A 228 -14.74 7.29 13.97
C PRO A 228 -14.09 8.29 14.93
N ARG A 229 -12.83 8.60 14.74
CA ARG A 229 -12.02 9.51 15.58
C ARG A 229 -11.95 10.93 15.03
N SER A 230 -12.42 11.14 13.79
CA SER A 230 -12.45 12.42 13.10
C SER A 230 -13.89 12.87 12.83
N LYS A 231 -14.12 14.18 12.75
CA LYS A 231 -15.45 14.74 12.46
C LYS A 231 -15.79 14.73 10.97
N ASP A 232 -14.75 14.80 10.14
CA ASP A 232 -14.83 14.79 8.68
C ASP A 232 -14.71 13.37 8.09
N GLY A 233 -14.45 12.36 8.94
CA GLY A 233 -14.28 10.97 8.55
C GLY A 233 -12.89 10.63 8.03
N GLU A 234 -11.98 11.59 7.97
CA GLU A 234 -10.62 11.32 7.49
C GLU A 234 -9.75 10.63 8.55
N TRP A 235 -8.84 9.77 8.10
CA TRP A 235 -7.81 9.14 8.89
C TRP A 235 -6.55 10.00 8.91
N LYS A 236 -5.99 10.23 10.08
CA LYS A 236 -4.69 10.88 10.25
C LYS A 236 -3.62 9.84 10.41
N ILE A 237 -2.74 9.70 9.42
CA ILE A 237 -1.67 8.70 9.35
C ILE A 237 -0.32 9.38 9.49
N GLY A 238 0.52 8.85 10.41
CA GLY A 238 1.88 9.33 10.62
C GLY A 238 2.83 8.85 9.53
N ILE A 239 3.73 9.72 9.08
CA ILE A 239 4.84 9.39 8.19
C ILE A 239 6.06 9.11 9.08
N GLN A 240 6.58 7.87 8.99
CA GLN A 240 7.72 7.40 9.80
C GLN A 240 8.96 8.27 9.57
N ASP A 241 9.63 8.62 10.65
CA ASP A 241 10.96 9.22 10.60
C ASP A 241 12.00 8.15 10.21
N PRO A 242 12.71 8.31 9.08
CA PRO A 242 13.68 7.32 8.63
C PRO A 242 14.97 7.27 9.48
N ASN A 243 15.23 8.29 10.29
CA ASN A 243 16.46 8.41 11.10
C ASN A 243 16.23 8.04 12.57
N GLU A 244 14.96 7.76 12.97
CA GLU A 244 14.57 7.53 14.35
C GLU A 244 13.92 6.16 14.56
N ALA A 245 13.73 5.80 15.81
CA ALA A 245 13.07 4.55 16.18
C ALA A 245 11.65 4.47 15.60
N ARG A 246 11.17 3.24 15.37
CA ARG A 246 9.80 3.00 14.92
C ARG A 246 8.78 3.75 15.81
N ASN A 247 7.76 4.32 15.19
CA ASN A 247 6.70 5.16 15.76
C ASN A 247 7.11 6.62 16.04
N THR A 248 8.33 7.05 15.71
CA THR A 248 8.66 8.48 15.58
C THR A 248 8.20 8.95 14.19
N ILE A 249 7.50 10.08 14.11
CA ILE A 249 6.94 10.58 12.85
C ILE A 249 7.50 11.96 12.50
N VAL A 250 7.83 12.16 11.24
CA VAL A 250 8.22 13.48 10.70
C VAL A 250 7.01 14.40 10.54
N GLY A 251 5.85 13.85 10.30
CA GLY A 251 4.60 14.55 10.09
C GLY A 251 3.45 13.56 9.91
N SER A 252 2.31 14.07 9.50
CA SER A 252 1.11 13.25 9.25
C SER A 252 0.35 13.74 8.02
N VAL A 253 -0.38 12.82 7.40
CA VAL A 253 -1.25 13.11 6.27
C VAL A 253 -2.65 12.62 6.56
N THR A 254 -3.68 13.37 6.11
CA THR A 254 -5.07 12.93 6.17
C THR A 254 -5.46 12.21 4.89
N ASN A 255 -6.17 11.08 5.05
CA ASN A 255 -6.60 10.22 3.95
C ASN A 255 -7.89 9.46 4.27
N LYS A 256 -8.55 8.99 3.19
CA LYS A 256 -9.72 8.12 3.27
C LYS A 256 -9.75 7.18 2.06
N ASP A 257 -10.07 5.90 2.30
CA ASP A 257 -10.14 4.85 1.26
C ASP A 257 -8.88 4.76 0.38
N MET A 258 -7.71 4.88 1.00
CA MET A 258 -6.42 4.89 0.30
C MET A 258 -5.36 4.08 1.05
N SER A 259 -4.34 3.71 0.31
CA SER A 259 -3.13 3.09 0.81
C SER A 259 -1.99 4.10 0.97
N LEU A 260 -1.18 3.89 1.99
CA LEU A 260 0.10 4.58 2.23
C LEU A 260 1.18 3.51 2.37
N VAL A 261 2.13 3.52 1.46
CA VAL A 261 3.22 2.55 1.45
C VAL A 261 4.55 3.26 1.47
N THR A 262 5.38 2.92 2.46
CA THR A 262 6.69 3.54 2.63
C THR A 262 7.80 2.55 2.34
N SER A 263 8.72 2.94 1.45
CA SER A 263 10.03 2.30 1.26
C SER A 263 11.13 3.19 1.84
N GLY A 264 11.99 2.61 2.69
CA GLY A 264 13.05 3.36 3.36
C GLY A 264 14.31 2.55 3.60
N ILE A 265 15.45 3.24 3.67
CA ILE A 265 16.78 2.62 3.84
C ILE A 265 16.99 2.02 5.24
N TYR A 266 16.16 2.39 6.19
CA TYR A 266 16.24 1.99 7.60
C TYR A 266 15.59 0.63 7.92
N GLU A 267 14.76 0.10 7.02
CA GLU A 267 13.99 -1.12 7.28
C GLU A 267 14.88 -2.35 7.43
N ARG A 268 15.79 -2.57 6.47
CA ARG A 268 16.78 -3.64 6.49
C ARG A 268 18.09 -3.12 5.91
N ASN A 269 19.18 -3.35 6.61
CA ASN A 269 20.50 -2.91 6.18
C ASN A 269 21.60 -3.86 6.67
N LEU A 270 22.76 -3.71 6.06
CA LEU A 270 24.01 -4.42 6.37
C LEU A 270 25.11 -3.38 6.44
N GLU A 271 25.86 -3.36 7.53
CA GLU A 271 27.06 -2.51 7.67
C GLU A 271 28.33 -3.32 7.41
N VAL A 272 29.14 -2.86 6.45
CA VAL A 272 30.45 -3.45 6.14
C VAL A 272 31.46 -2.33 5.98
N ASP A 273 32.54 -2.39 6.74
CA ASP A 273 33.64 -1.40 6.72
C ASP A 273 33.16 0.05 6.90
N GLY A 274 32.14 0.28 7.74
CA GLY A 274 31.56 1.61 8.00
C GLY A 274 30.65 2.13 6.87
N LYS A 275 30.38 1.35 5.83
CA LYS A 275 29.41 1.66 4.80
C LYS A 275 28.12 0.86 5.03
N LEU A 276 26.98 1.58 4.99
CA LEU A 276 25.65 0.99 5.10
C LEU A 276 25.11 0.60 3.72
N TYR A 277 24.65 -0.65 3.60
CA TYR A 277 23.99 -1.21 2.42
C TYR A 277 22.55 -1.57 2.78
N HIS A 278 21.58 -0.94 2.16
CA HIS A 278 20.16 -1.24 2.39
C HIS A 278 19.61 -2.24 1.34
N HIS A 279 18.43 -2.78 1.59
CA HIS A 279 17.81 -3.86 0.79
C HIS A 279 17.15 -3.41 -0.53
N LEU A 280 17.14 -2.12 -0.86
CA LEU A 280 16.56 -1.62 -2.12
C LEU A 280 17.64 -1.63 -3.20
N PHE A 281 17.59 -2.63 -4.09
CA PHE A 281 18.65 -2.89 -5.06
C PHE A 281 18.37 -2.29 -6.43
N ASN A 282 19.42 -1.81 -7.05
CA ASN A 282 19.43 -1.38 -8.44
C ASN A 282 19.66 -2.60 -9.37
N SER A 283 18.66 -2.94 -10.15
CA SER A 283 18.68 -4.07 -11.10
C SER A 283 19.78 -3.98 -12.18
N LYS A 284 20.38 -2.78 -12.39
CA LYS A 284 21.44 -2.55 -13.38
C LYS A 284 22.84 -2.70 -12.80
N THR A 285 23.00 -2.46 -11.50
CA THR A 285 24.32 -2.47 -10.85
C THR A 285 24.50 -3.61 -9.86
N GLY A 286 23.39 -4.21 -9.36
CA GLY A 286 23.38 -5.22 -8.33
C GLY A 286 23.77 -4.71 -6.93
N TYR A 287 23.89 -3.39 -6.77
CA TYR A 287 24.11 -2.70 -5.49
C TYR A 287 22.83 -2.00 -5.03
N PRO A 288 22.72 -1.70 -3.72
CA PRO A 288 21.69 -0.78 -3.25
C PRO A 288 21.69 0.54 -4.01
N PHE A 289 20.52 1.17 -4.17
CA PHE A 289 20.44 2.51 -4.78
C PHE A 289 21.24 3.53 -3.97
N GLU A 290 21.97 4.40 -4.65
CA GLU A 290 22.67 5.53 -4.05
C GLU A 290 22.04 6.83 -4.56
N ASN A 291 21.16 7.42 -3.76
CA ASN A 291 20.54 8.72 -3.99
C ASN A 291 20.28 9.43 -2.65
N GLU A 292 19.66 10.60 -2.72
CA GLU A 292 19.37 11.45 -1.56
C GLU A 292 18.20 10.97 -0.69
N ILE A 293 17.38 10.01 -1.15
CA ILE A 293 16.17 9.56 -0.44
C ILE A 293 16.56 8.71 0.77
N ALA A 294 16.01 9.04 1.93
CA ALA A 294 16.00 8.17 3.12
C ALA A 294 14.72 7.34 3.19
N GLY A 295 13.60 7.91 2.80
CA GLY A 295 12.31 7.24 2.70
C GLY A 295 11.37 7.90 1.71
N VAL A 296 10.55 7.12 1.03
CA VAL A 296 9.47 7.61 0.18
C VAL A 296 8.16 6.92 0.54
N THR A 297 7.11 7.70 0.75
CA THR A 297 5.76 7.19 0.97
C THR A 297 4.93 7.47 -0.28
N ILE A 298 4.36 6.43 -0.87
CA ILE A 298 3.39 6.52 -1.95
C ILE A 298 1.98 6.40 -1.36
N ILE A 299 1.11 7.31 -1.78
CA ILE A 299 -0.32 7.31 -1.46
C ILE A 299 -1.06 6.95 -2.75
N SER A 300 -1.90 5.92 -2.71
CA SER A 300 -2.55 5.35 -3.89
C SER A 300 -3.86 4.65 -3.54
N ASP A 301 -4.73 4.44 -4.55
CA ASP A 301 -6.01 3.76 -4.39
C ASP A 301 -5.86 2.28 -3.98
N THR A 302 -4.74 1.64 -4.32
CA THR A 302 -4.45 0.24 -3.98
C THR A 302 -3.07 0.09 -3.35
N SER A 303 -2.96 -0.80 -2.37
CA SER A 303 -1.69 -1.01 -1.68
C SER A 303 -0.64 -1.69 -2.58
N VAL A 304 -1.07 -2.53 -3.53
CA VAL A 304 -0.16 -3.15 -4.50
C VAL A 304 0.49 -2.11 -5.42
N ALA A 305 -0.23 -1.06 -5.81
CA ALA A 305 0.35 0.05 -6.57
C ALA A 305 1.35 0.85 -5.73
N GLY A 306 0.97 1.17 -4.49
CA GLY A 306 1.87 1.85 -3.56
C GLY A 306 3.18 1.07 -3.33
N ASP A 307 3.11 -0.25 -3.13
CA ASP A 307 4.27 -1.10 -2.86
C ASP A 307 5.21 -1.17 -4.09
N GLY A 308 4.69 -1.53 -5.27
CA GLY A 308 5.47 -1.59 -6.51
C GLY A 308 6.07 -0.23 -6.91
N LEU A 309 5.29 0.85 -6.74
CA LEU A 309 5.74 2.20 -7.12
C LEU A 309 6.69 2.82 -6.11
N SER A 310 6.63 2.48 -4.82
CA SER A 310 7.56 3.04 -3.83
C SER A 310 9.02 2.69 -4.15
N THR A 311 9.28 1.45 -4.57
CA THR A 311 10.61 1.01 -5.02
C THR A 311 10.99 1.67 -6.36
N ALA A 312 10.05 1.72 -7.32
CA ALA A 312 10.27 2.35 -8.62
C ALA A 312 10.63 3.84 -8.47
N VAL A 313 9.85 4.60 -7.69
CA VAL A 313 10.06 6.04 -7.43
C VAL A 313 11.35 6.27 -6.64
N PHE A 314 11.64 5.40 -5.65
CA PHE A 314 12.91 5.45 -4.93
C PHE A 314 14.11 5.34 -5.87
N SER A 315 14.03 4.48 -6.89
CA SER A 315 15.10 4.29 -7.87
C SER A 315 15.44 5.54 -8.68
N MET A 316 14.47 6.46 -8.84
CA MET A 316 14.57 7.66 -9.68
C MET A 316 15.20 8.87 -8.95
N GLY A 317 15.38 8.79 -7.62
CA GLY A 317 15.71 9.95 -6.79
C GLY A 317 14.54 10.92 -6.63
N VAL A 318 14.69 11.96 -5.81
CA VAL A 318 13.59 12.92 -5.53
C VAL A 318 13.10 13.60 -6.80
N LYS A 319 14.00 14.08 -7.66
CA LYS A 319 13.62 14.84 -8.87
C LYS A 319 12.86 13.96 -9.86
N GLY A 320 13.47 12.86 -10.27
CA GLY A 320 12.85 11.94 -11.25
C GLY A 320 11.58 11.30 -10.70
N GLY A 321 11.58 10.93 -9.42
CA GLY A 321 10.41 10.40 -8.74
C GLY A 321 9.27 11.42 -8.65
N MET A 322 9.56 12.69 -8.37
CA MET A 322 8.54 13.75 -8.37
C MET A 322 7.95 13.97 -9.76
N GLU A 323 8.78 14.07 -10.81
CA GLU A 323 8.32 14.19 -12.20
C GLU A 323 7.41 13.00 -12.56
N TYR A 324 7.81 11.77 -12.19
CA TYR A 324 7.04 10.57 -12.44
C TYR A 324 5.67 10.57 -11.72
N VAL A 325 5.61 11.05 -10.48
CA VAL A 325 4.37 11.12 -9.68
C VAL A 325 3.45 12.23 -10.20
N GLU A 326 3.97 13.42 -10.50
CA GLU A 326 3.18 14.56 -10.97
C GLU A 326 2.53 14.32 -12.36
N ASP A 327 3.11 13.45 -13.18
CA ASP A 327 2.51 13.02 -14.47
C ASP A 327 1.32 12.06 -14.29
N ARG A 328 1.04 11.62 -13.05
CA ARG A 328 -0.04 10.70 -12.69
C ARG A 328 -1.12 11.38 -11.85
N LYS A 329 -2.34 10.84 -11.89
CA LYS A 329 -3.48 11.40 -11.13
C LYS A 329 -3.95 10.49 -10.00
N ASP A 330 -3.47 9.27 -9.98
CA ASP A 330 -3.89 8.17 -9.12
C ASP A 330 -2.92 7.92 -7.96
N ILE A 331 -1.82 8.69 -7.90
CA ILE A 331 -0.81 8.58 -6.84
C ILE A 331 -0.33 9.94 -6.37
N ASP A 332 0.08 9.99 -5.10
CA ASP A 332 0.83 11.07 -4.49
C ASP A 332 2.08 10.54 -3.81
N ALA A 333 3.07 11.40 -3.54
CA ALA A 333 4.29 11.02 -2.87
C ALA A 333 4.76 12.03 -1.83
N ILE A 334 5.37 11.49 -0.76
CA ILE A 334 6.10 12.23 0.27
C ILE A 334 7.52 11.67 0.29
N PHE A 335 8.51 12.49 -0.07
CA PHE A 335 9.93 12.13 -0.03
C PHE A 335 10.55 12.71 1.23
N VAL A 336 11.27 11.88 1.97
CA VAL A 336 12.11 12.29 3.10
C VAL A 336 13.56 12.00 2.73
N THR A 337 14.43 13.00 2.79
CA THR A 337 15.83 12.87 2.39
C THR A 337 16.75 12.59 3.56
N LYS A 338 17.99 12.20 3.26
CA LYS A 338 19.07 11.99 4.23
C LYS A 338 19.54 13.30 4.89
N GLU A 339 19.13 14.45 4.33
CA GLU A 339 19.50 15.81 4.78
C GLU A 339 18.34 16.51 5.50
N ASP A 340 17.37 15.73 6.02
CA ASP A 340 16.19 16.19 6.77
C ASP A 340 15.27 17.13 5.97
N ASP A 341 15.26 17.00 4.64
CA ASP A 341 14.34 17.72 3.78
C ASP A 341 13.15 16.85 3.39
N ILE A 342 11.96 17.45 3.28
CA ILE A 342 10.73 16.82 2.84
C ILE A 342 10.26 17.48 1.54
N TYR A 343 9.99 16.66 0.52
CA TYR A 343 9.38 17.10 -0.73
C TYR A 343 8.01 16.42 -0.90
N LEU A 344 7.01 17.21 -1.27
CA LEU A 344 5.62 16.78 -1.37
C LEU A 344 5.13 16.92 -2.80
N SER A 345 4.45 15.89 -3.34
CA SER A 345 3.69 16.04 -4.59
C SER A 345 2.54 17.03 -4.41
N SER A 346 2.04 17.56 -5.52
CA SER A 346 1.02 18.63 -5.51
C SER A 346 -0.26 18.21 -4.80
N GLY A 347 -0.68 16.93 -4.94
CA GLY A 347 -1.94 16.44 -4.35
C GLY A 347 -1.88 16.21 -2.84
N VAL A 348 -0.69 16.19 -2.21
CA VAL A 348 -0.56 15.96 -0.77
C VAL A 348 -0.25 17.21 0.04
N LYS A 349 0.13 18.32 -0.61
CA LYS A 349 0.59 19.55 0.08
C LYS A 349 -0.40 20.10 1.10
N ASP A 350 -1.69 20.11 0.77
CA ASP A 350 -2.74 20.65 1.64
C ASP A 350 -3.21 19.66 2.71
N ARG A 351 -2.78 18.40 2.61
CA ARG A 351 -3.17 17.30 3.53
C ARG A 351 -2.04 16.89 4.49
N PHE A 352 -0.81 17.32 4.22
CA PHE A 352 0.35 17.01 5.05
C PHE A 352 0.55 18.08 6.12
N VAL A 353 0.80 17.62 7.35
CA VAL A 353 1.11 18.48 8.50
C VAL A 353 2.44 18.01 9.10
N LEU A 354 3.45 18.87 9.04
CA LEU A 354 4.75 18.61 9.67
C LEU A 354 4.59 18.53 11.19
N ASN A 355 5.31 17.64 11.85
CA ASN A 355 5.35 17.59 13.30
C ASN A 355 6.12 18.82 13.84
N GLU A 356 5.54 19.53 14.83
CA GLU A 356 6.11 20.78 15.37
C GLU A 356 7.53 20.60 15.95
N ASP A 357 7.83 19.43 16.53
CA ASP A 357 9.13 19.10 17.12
C ASP A 357 10.10 18.46 16.09
N SER A 358 9.72 18.35 14.82
CA SER A 358 10.53 17.72 13.78
C SER A 358 11.68 18.65 13.33
N PRO A 359 12.91 18.13 13.18
CA PRO A 359 14.01 18.92 12.60
C PRO A 359 13.85 19.13 11.09
N TYR A 360 12.95 18.41 10.45
CA TYR A 360 12.75 18.38 9.01
C TYR A 360 12.15 19.66 8.45
N LYS A 361 12.43 19.94 7.17
CA LYS A 361 11.92 21.12 6.46
C LYS A 361 11.21 20.71 5.19
N VAL A 362 9.96 21.17 5.02
CA VAL A 362 9.26 21.03 3.75
C VAL A 362 9.84 22.06 2.76
N LYS A 363 10.32 21.56 1.62
CA LYS A 363 10.94 22.34 0.55
C LYS A 363 10.19 22.23 -0.77
N ASP A 364 10.35 23.26 -1.62
CA ASP A 364 9.93 23.19 -3.03
C ASP A 364 10.95 22.33 -3.81
N ILE A 365 10.45 21.52 -4.76
CA ILE A 365 11.31 20.69 -5.62
C ILE A 365 12.33 21.53 -6.40
N LYS A 366 12.04 22.80 -6.66
CA LYS A 366 12.96 23.76 -7.31
C LYS A 366 14.20 24.07 -6.49
N GLU A 367 14.17 23.81 -5.19
CA GLU A 367 15.29 24.02 -4.27
C GLU A 367 16.25 22.82 -4.24
N LEU A 368 15.88 21.69 -4.86
CA LEU A 368 16.73 20.51 -4.99
C LEU A 368 17.92 20.83 -5.91
N LYS A 369 19.14 20.65 -5.38
CA LYS A 369 20.40 20.98 -6.06
C LYS A 369 20.89 19.87 -6.96
#